data_5218bf86c8784839c74dbc215c0a1385
#
_entry.id   5218bf86c8784839c74dbc215c0a1385
#
_cell.length_a   1.000
_cell.length_b   1.000
_cell.length_c   1.000
_cell.angle_alpha   90.00
_cell.angle_beta   90.00
_cell.angle_gamma   90.00
#
_symmetry.space_group_name_H-M   'P 1'
#
loop_
_entity.id
_entity.type
_entity.pdbx_description
1 polymer ?
#
loop_
_entity_poly.entity_id
_entity_poly.type
_entity_poly.pdbx_seq_one_letter_code
_entity_poly.pdbx_strand_id
1 'polypeptide(L)'
;MITHFRQAIEEALPWLSSFGADPTGGMTRLLYSLEWLETQQQFKKRMAASGLETRFDEVGNLYGRLNGTEYPQEVILSGSHIDTVVNGGNLDGQFGALAAWLAIDWLKTQYGAPLRTVEVVAMAEEEGSRFPYVFWGSKNIFGLANPDDVRNIYDAKGNSFVDAMKACGFTLPNAPLTPRQDIKAFVELHIEQGCVLESNGQSIGVVNAIVGQRRYTVTLNGESNHAGTTPMGYRRDTVYAFSRICHQSIEKAKNMGDPLVLTFGKVEPRPNTVNVVPGKTTFTIDCRHTDAAVLRDFTQQLENDMRAICDEMDIGIDIDLWMDEEPVPMNKDLVATLTELCESEKLNYRVMHSGAGHDAQIFAPRVPTCMIFIPSINGISHNPAERTNITDLAEGVKTLALMLYQLAWQK
;
A
#
# COMPACT_ATOMS: atom_id res chain seq x y z
N MET A 1 -2.36 -20.86 20.94
CA MET A 1 -1.87 -19.75 20.11
C MET A 1 -3.02 -18.81 19.69
N ILE A 2 -4.00 -19.21 18.89
CA ILE A 2 -5.10 -18.35 18.39
C ILE A 2 -5.86 -17.63 19.52
N THR A 3 -6.27 -18.34 20.57
CA THR A 3 -6.97 -17.73 21.73
C THR A 3 -6.14 -16.65 22.41
N HIS A 4 -4.84 -16.85 22.52
CA HIS A 4 -3.91 -15.87 23.07
C HIS A 4 -3.85 -14.61 22.20
N PHE A 5 -3.64 -14.77 20.87
CA PHE A 5 -3.59 -13.62 19.96
C PHE A 5 -4.91 -12.88 19.89
N ARG A 6 -6.04 -13.59 19.91
CA ARG A 6 -7.35 -12.95 19.96
C ARG A 6 -7.47 -12.01 21.18
N GLN A 7 -7.14 -12.52 22.36
CA GLN A 7 -7.18 -11.71 23.60
C GLN A 7 -6.20 -10.52 23.55
N ALA A 8 -4.97 -10.76 23.06
CA ALA A 8 -3.96 -9.70 22.95
C ALA A 8 -4.38 -8.60 21.96
N ILE A 9 -5.02 -8.97 20.84
CA ILE A 9 -5.56 -8.01 19.86
C ILE A 9 -6.73 -7.22 20.45
N GLU A 10 -7.67 -7.90 21.11
CA GLU A 10 -8.83 -7.24 21.76
C GLU A 10 -8.41 -6.19 22.80
N GLU A 11 -7.24 -6.35 23.42
CA GLU A 11 -6.65 -5.36 24.33
C GLU A 11 -5.84 -4.28 23.59
N ALA A 12 -4.94 -4.70 22.70
CA ALA A 12 -3.91 -3.81 22.15
C ALA A 12 -4.40 -2.95 20.99
N LEU A 13 -5.31 -3.46 20.12
CA LEU A 13 -5.78 -2.73 18.96
C LEU A 13 -6.64 -1.51 19.37
N PRO A 14 -7.62 -1.58 20.27
CA PRO A 14 -8.35 -0.39 20.73
C PRO A 14 -7.43 0.64 21.41
N TRP A 15 -6.43 0.17 22.17
CA TRP A 15 -5.45 1.06 22.79
C TRP A 15 -4.63 1.82 21.74
N LEU A 16 -4.06 1.13 20.73
CA LEU A 16 -3.27 1.79 19.68
C LEU A 16 -4.13 2.73 18.84
N SER A 17 -5.38 2.32 18.58
CA SER A 17 -6.36 3.11 17.81
C SER A 17 -6.90 4.33 18.57
N SER A 18 -6.69 4.43 19.89
CA SER A 18 -7.12 5.62 20.65
C SER A 18 -6.30 6.87 20.30
N PHE A 19 -5.07 6.70 19.80
CA PHE A 19 -4.21 7.80 19.37
C PHE A 19 -4.50 8.18 17.92
N GLY A 20 -5.20 9.28 17.70
CA GLY A 20 -5.66 9.75 16.40
C GLY A 20 -7.09 9.32 16.05
N ALA A 21 -7.86 8.81 17.02
CA ALA A 21 -9.28 8.52 16.83
C ALA A 21 -10.06 9.78 16.44
N ASP A 22 -10.82 9.69 15.34
CA ASP A 22 -11.68 10.77 14.87
C ASP A 22 -13.07 10.67 15.52
N PRO A 23 -13.68 11.79 15.92
CA PRO A 23 -15.04 11.79 16.49
C PRO A 23 -16.10 11.17 15.58
N THR A 24 -15.86 11.11 14.28
CA THR A 24 -16.75 10.47 13.28
C THR A 24 -16.58 8.96 13.20
N GLY A 25 -15.69 8.36 13.99
CA GLY A 25 -15.47 6.94 14.10
C GLY A 25 -14.31 6.40 13.26
N GLY A 26 -13.63 7.27 12.51
CA GLY A 26 -12.41 6.93 11.76
C GLY A 26 -11.13 7.22 12.54
N MET A 27 -10.02 7.26 11.82
CA MET A 27 -8.71 7.57 12.33
C MET A 27 -8.01 8.60 11.45
N THR A 28 -7.33 9.56 12.09
CA THR A 28 -6.47 10.54 11.40
C THR A 28 -5.16 10.66 12.14
N ARG A 29 -4.11 10.11 11.54
CA ARG A 29 -2.75 10.09 12.11
C ARG A 29 -1.75 10.42 11.01
N LEU A 30 -1.69 11.70 10.66
CA LEU A 30 -0.85 12.18 9.58
C LEU A 30 0.62 12.28 10.01
N LEU A 31 1.54 11.99 9.12
CA LEU A 31 2.99 12.11 9.36
C LEU A 31 3.34 13.40 10.12
N TYR A 32 4.14 13.28 11.18
CA TYR A 32 4.60 14.38 12.03
C TYR A 32 3.47 15.25 12.61
N SER A 33 2.26 14.69 12.82
CA SER A 33 1.25 15.30 13.66
C SER A 33 1.50 14.95 15.14
N LEU A 34 0.77 15.62 16.05
CA LEU A 34 0.85 15.30 17.48
C LEU A 34 0.34 13.88 17.76
N GLU A 35 -0.73 13.47 17.08
CA GLU A 35 -1.33 12.14 17.18
C GLU A 35 -0.35 11.06 16.70
N TRP A 36 0.37 11.32 15.61
CA TRP A 36 1.42 10.45 15.12
C TRP A 36 2.57 10.32 16.14
N LEU A 37 3.06 11.43 16.64
CA LEU A 37 4.16 11.44 17.63
C LEU A 37 3.75 10.71 18.92
N GLU A 38 2.55 10.97 19.42
CA GLU A 38 2.04 10.33 20.62
C GLU A 38 1.93 8.82 20.42
N THR A 39 1.38 8.36 19.29
CA THR A 39 1.31 6.93 18.92
C THR A 39 2.68 6.28 18.97
N GLN A 40 3.65 6.87 18.29
CA GLN A 40 5.03 6.37 18.22
C GLN A 40 5.67 6.29 19.61
N GLN A 41 5.48 7.32 20.45
CA GLN A 41 6.01 7.34 21.81
C GLN A 41 5.34 6.31 22.72
N GLN A 42 4.04 6.12 22.64
CA GLN A 42 3.32 5.15 23.45
C GLN A 42 3.61 3.72 22.99
N PHE A 43 3.72 3.48 21.68
CA PHE A 43 4.11 2.18 21.15
C PHE A 43 5.55 1.81 21.54
N LYS A 44 6.48 2.80 21.48
CA LYS A 44 7.84 2.64 21.99
C LYS A 44 7.87 2.19 23.45
N LYS A 45 7.10 2.83 24.32
CA LYS A 45 7.01 2.48 25.76
C LYS A 45 6.48 1.05 25.94
N ARG A 46 5.45 0.66 25.18
CA ARG A 46 4.84 -0.68 25.28
C ARG A 46 5.78 -1.78 24.80
N MET A 47 6.49 -1.57 23.70
CA MET A 47 7.54 -2.48 23.23
C MET A 47 8.69 -2.59 24.24
N ALA A 48 9.14 -1.47 24.82
CA ALA A 48 10.18 -1.49 25.86
C ALA A 48 9.73 -2.24 27.11
N ALA A 49 8.48 -2.07 27.54
CA ALA A 49 7.90 -2.81 28.66
C ALA A 49 7.81 -4.31 28.41
N SER A 50 7.66 -4.75 27.16
CA SER A 50 7.77 -6.17 26.78
C SER A 50 9.22 -6.66 26.64
N GLY A 51 10.20 -5.80 26.96
CA GLY A 51 11.63 -6.16 27.00
C GLY A 51 12.33 -6.12 25.63
N LEU A 52 11.83 -5.34 24.69
CA LEU A 52 12.52 -5.04 23.44
C LEU A 52 13.40 -3.78 23.62
N GLU A 53 14.56 -3.76 22.97
CA GLU A 53 15.38 -2.55 22.86
C GLU A 53 14.76 -1.62 21.82
N THR A 54 14.36 -0.41 22.25
CA THR A 54 13.62 0.50 21.37
C THR A 54 14.41 1.73 20.97
N ARG A 55 14.32 2.09 19.68
CA ARG A 55 14.96 3.31 19.13
C ARG A 55 14.11 3.92 18.02
N PHE A 56 14.30 5.21 17.79
CA PHE A 56 13.93 5.84 16.53
C PHE A 56 15.16 5.93 15.62
N ASP A 57 14.95 5.93 14.32
CA ASP A 57 15.95 6.46 13.40
C ASP A 57 15.77 7.97 13.19
N GLU A 58 16.55 8.54 12.28
CA GLU A 58 16.64 9.99 12.04
C GLU A 58 15.33 10.57 11.51
N VAL A 59 14.46 9.75 10.91
CA VAL A 59 13.22 10.19 10.28
C VAL A 59 11.96 9.76 11.05
N GLY A 60 12.14 9.06 12.16
CA GLY A 60 11.04 8.67 13.06
C GLY A 60 10.46 7.28 12.78
N ASN A 61 11.13 6.42 12.01
CA ASN A 61 10.82 5.00 12.07
C ASN A 61 11.13 4.48 13.47
N LEU A 62 10.17 3.82 14.10
CA LEU A 62 10.33 3.24 15.41
C LEU A 62 10.68 1.76 15.29
N TYR A 63 11.73 1.34 15.99
CA TYR A 63 12.18 -0.05 16.05
C TYR A 63 12.07 -0.60 17.47
N GLY A 64 11.66 -1.89 17.55
CA GLY A 64 11.74 -2.71 18.77
C GLY A 64 12.54 -3.97 18.49
N ARG A 65 13.71 -4.13 19.11
CA ARG A 65 14.72 -5.15 18.80
C ARG A 65 14.80 -6.23 19.88
N LEU A 66 14.86 -7.49 19.46
CA LEU A 66 15.23 -8.65 20.26
C LEU A 66 16.47 -9.30 19.64
N ASN A 67 17.60 -9.23 20.34
CA ASN A 67 18.88 -9.68 19.82
C ASN A 67 18.97 -11.19 19.65
N GLY A 68 19.53 -11.62 18.52
CA GLY A 68 19.84 -13.02 18.24
C GLY A 68 21.05 -13.53 19.01
N THR A 69 21.06 -14.84 19.27
CA THR A 69 22.12 -15.52 20.06
C THR A 69 23.26 -16.07 19.21
N GLU A 70 22.98 -16.50 17.97
CA GLU A 70 23.98 -17.08 17.07
C GLU A 70 24.36 -16.11 15.93
N TYR A 71 23.35 -15.39 15.39
CA TYR A 71 23.52 -14.48 14.24
C TYR A 71 22.97 -13.07 14.54
N PRO A 72 23.57 -12.35 15.53
CA PRO A 72 23.01 -11.06 15.98
C PRO A 72 23.08 -9.94 14.93
N GLN A 73 23.84 -10.12 13.84
CA GLN A 73 23.95 -9.17 12.72
C GLN A 73 22.98 -9.47 11.57
N GLU A 74 22.27 -10.60 11.63
CA GLU A 74 21.23 -10.96 10.67
C GLU A 74 19.87 -10.60 11.25
N VAL A 75 19.20 -9.58 10.67
CA VAL A 75 17.94 -9.07 11.18
C VAL A 75 16.78 -9.60 10.33
N ILE A 76 15.82 -10.25 10.99
CA ILE A 76 14.50 -10.50 10.42
C ILE A 76 13.60 -9.35 10.86
N LEU A 77 13.22 -8.50 9.91
CA LEU A 77 12.41 -7.32 10.14
C LEU A 77 10.94 -7.62 9.85
N SER A 78 10.05 -7.16 10.70
CA SER A 78 8.61 -7.24 10.46
C SER A 78 7.89 -5.99 10.97
N GLY A 79 6.86 -5.58 10.28
CA GLY A 79 6.05 -4.41 10.61
C GLY A 79 5.37 -3.83 9.40
N SER A 80 4.89 -2.61 9.54
CA SER A 80 4.24 -1.81 8.51
C SER A 80 4.26 -0.33 8.93
N HIS A 81 3.53 0.53 8.22
CA HIS A 81 3.45 1.94 8.56
C HIS A 81 2.50 2.23 9.74
N ILE A 82 2.64 3.42 10.31
CA ILE A 82 1.83 3.86 11.47
C ILE A 82 0.97 5.08 11.15
N ASP A 83 1.27 5.79 10.07
CA ASP A 83 0.43 6.88 9.57
C ASP A 83 -0.86 6.34 8.94
N THR A 84 -1.82 7.24 8.71
CA THR A 84 -3.12 6.93 8.10
C THR A 84 -3.53 8.00 7.10
N VAL A 85 -4.47 7.67 6.23
CA VAL A 85 -5.25 8.70 5.52
C VAL A 85 -6.11 9.51 6.49
N VAL A 86 -6.66 10.64 6.03
CA VAL A 86 -7.62 11.42 6.81
C VAL A 86 -8.93 10.64 6.98
N ASN A 87 -9.37 10.47 8.22
CA ASN A 87 -10.58 9.74 8.59
C ASN A 87 -10.64 8.33 7.96
N GLY A 88 -9.51 7.64 8.01
CA GLY A 88 -9.36 6.27 7.53
C GLY A 88 -9.88 5.22 8.51
N GLY A 89 -9.50 3.96 8.26
CA GLY A 89 -9.74 2.85 9.16
C GLY A 89 -8.70 2.74 10.28
N ASN A 90 -8.82 1.72 11.10
CA ASN A 90 -7.92 1.46 12.21
C ASN A 90 -7.10 0.16 12.07
N LEU A 91 -7.04 -0.39 10.85
CA LEU A 91 -6.30 -1.62 10.57
C LEU A 91 -5.16 -1.37 9.56
N ASP A 92 -5.41 -0.48 8.61
CA ASP A 92 -4.47 -0.14 7.55
C ASP A 92 -3.11 0.30 8.13
N GLY A 93 -2.05 -0.41 7.75
CA GLY A 93 -0.69 -0.22 8.24
C GLY A 93 -0.50 -0.54 9.72
N GLN A 94 -1.18 0.17 10.60
CA GLN A 94 -0.96 0.04 12.05
C GLN A 94 -1.16 -1.38 12.57
N PHE A 95 -2.07 -2.18 11.98
CA PHE A 95 -2.26 -3.56 12.42
C PHE A 95 -1.05 -4.42 12.10
N GLY A 96 -0.36 -4.19 10.97
CA GLY A 96 0.88 -4.87 10.63
C GLY A 96 2.00 -4.62 11.63
N ALA A 97 2.19 -3.37 12.05
CA ALA A 97 3.15 -3.02 13.10
C ALA A 97 2.78 -3.64 14.47
N LEU A 98 1.49 -3.58 14.83
CA LEU A 98 0.96 -4.21 16.05
C LEU A 98 1.14 -5.73 16.03
N ALA A 99 0.80 -6.38 14.92
CA ALA A 99 0.91 -7.82 14.72
C ALA A 99 2.36 -8.31 14.86
N ALA A 100 3.32 -7.57 14.29
CA ALA A 100 4.74 -7.88 14.42
C ALA A 100 5.19 -7.87 15.89
N TRP A 101 4.79 -6.84 16.65
CA TRP A 101 5.08 -6.80 18.08
C TRP A 101 4.45 -7.96 18.85
N LEU A 102 3.16 -8.22 18.64
CA LEU A 102 2.45 -9.33 19.33
C LEU A 102 3.06 -10.69 19.00
N ALA A 103 3.44 -10.93 17.75
CA ALA A 103 4.08 -12.15 17.31
C ALA A 103 5.46 -12.35 17.98
N ILE A 104 6.30 -11.31 18.00
CA ILE A 104 7.65 -11.37 18.58
C ILE A 104 7.59 -11.50 20.11
N ASP A 105 6.69 -10.80 20.79
CA ASP A 105 6.50 -10.92 22.25
C ASP A 105 6.04 -12.31 22.64
N TRP A 106 5.11 -12.90 21.87
CA TRP A 106 4.68 -14.28 22.08
C TRP A 106 5.82 -15.27 21.83
N LEU A 107 6.55 -15.17 20.74
CA LEU A 107 7.68 -16.04 20.40
C LEU A 107 8.78 -15.99 21.47
N LYS A 108 9.14 -14.78 21.91
CA LYS A 108 10.07 -14.58 23.02
C LYS A 108 9.62 -15.28 24.29
N THR A 109 8.32 -15.20 24.62
CA THR A 109 7.75 -15.81 25.81
C THR A 109 7.75 -17.35 25.72
N GLN A 110 7.50 -17.91 24.54
CA GLN A 110 7.42 -19.36 24.33
C GLN A 110 8.80 -20.02 24.16
N TYR A 111 9.71 -19.36 23.43
CA TYR A 111 10.96 -19.99 22.96
C TYR A 111 12.22 -19.27 23.43
N GLY A 112 12.08 -18.13 24.14
CA GLY A 112 13.23 -17.34 24.58
C GLY A 112 13.86 -16.54 23.45
N ALA A 113 15.16 -16.30 23.53
CA ALA A 113 15.88 -15.53 22.54
C ALA A 113 16.00 -16.27 21.19
N PRO A 114 15.88 -15.57 20.04
CA PRO A 114 16.03 -16.16 18.71
C PRO A 114 17.49 -16.47 18.38
N LEU A 115 17.71 -17.23 17.30
CA LEU A 115 19.06 -17.44 16.73
C LEU A 115 19.51 -16.18 15.96
N ARG A 116 18.61 -15.61 15.14
CA ARG A 116 18.81 -14.33 14.43
C ARG A 116 18.06 -13.22 15.14
N THR A 117 18.58 -12.02 15.05
CA THR A 117 17.87 -10.84 15.57
C THR A 117 16.51 -10.65 14.90
N VAL A 118 15.48 -10.34 15.68
CA VAL A 118 14.19 -9.90 15.14
C VAL A 118 13.92 -8.47 15.53
N GLU A 119 13.37 -7.69 14.61
CA GLU A 119 12.94 -6.32 14.88
C GLU A 119 11.49 -6.10 14.45
N VAL A 120 10.72 -5.43 15.30
CA VAL A 120 9.49 -4.73 14.91
C VAL A 120 9.88 -3.40 14.26
N VAL A 121 9.20 -3.01 13.20
CA VAL A 121 9.26 -1.63 12.69
C VAL A 121 7.85 -1.04 12.58
N ALA A 122 7.68 0.18 13.11
CA ALA A 122 6.53 1.04 12.82
C ALA A 122 7.08 2.20 11.96
N MET A 123 6.89 2.07 10.65
CA MET A 123 7.43 3.01 9.66
C MET A 123 6.71 4.36 9.76
N ALA A 124 7.45 5.43 9.54
CA ALA A 124 7.02 6.79 9.78
C ALA A 124 5.86 7.18 8.87
N GLU A 125 5.90 6.74 7.60
CA GLU A 125 4.92 7.15 6.62
C GLU A 125 4.99 6.28 5.36
N GLU A 126 3.81 5.89 4.86
CA GLU A 126 3.59 5.19 3.60
C GLU A 126 2.68 5.99 2.67
N GLU A 127 1.59 6.55 3.20
CA GLU A 127 0.37 7.01 2.55
C GLU A 127 0.52 8.31 1.73
N GLY A 128 1.49 9.18 2.07
CA GLY A 128 1.60 10.50 1.45
C GLY A 128 0.42 11.44 1.76
N SER A 129 -0.36 11.14 2.79
CA SER A 129 -1.64 11.81 3.06
C SER A 129 -1.52 13.23 3.57
N ARG A 130 -0.42 13.58 4.22
CA ARG A 130 -0.17 14.95 4.69
C ARG A 130 0.64 15.76 3.69
N PHE A 131 1.68 15.15 3.16
CA PHE A 131 2.60 15.76 2.20
C PHE A 131 2.62 14.94 0.92
N PRO A 132 2.82 15.54 -0.26
CA PRO A 132 2.83 14.80 -1.53
C PRO A 132 4.16 14.03 -1.74
N TYR A 133 4.49 13.15 -0.80
CA TYR A 133 5.67 12.27 -0.83
C TYR A 133 5.32 10.96 -0.12
N VAL A 134 5.40 9.84 -0.81
CA VAL A 134 5.04 8.51 -0.33
C VAL A 134 6.25 7.67 0.04
N PHE A 135 6.07 6.72 0.97
CA PHE A 135 7.11 5.78 1.42
C PHE A 135 8.32 6.47 2.07
N TRP A 136 8.08 7.59 2.79
CA TRP A 136 9.16 8.30 3.47
C TRP A 136 9.90 7.40 4.46
N GLY A 137 9.18 6.58 5.22
CA GLY A 137 9.73 5.66 6.19
C GLY A 137 10.65 4.63 5.54
N SER A 138 10.13 3.79 4.67
CA SER A 138 10.86 2.69 4.04
C SER A 138 11.97 3.15 3.09
N LYS A 139 11.76 4.23 2.34
CA LYS A 139 12.81 4.81 1.49
C LYS A 139 14.04 5.23 2.28
N ASN A 140 13.87 5.79 3.48
CA ASN A 140 14.99 6.18 4.33
C ASN A 140 15.78 4.98 4.89
N ILE A 141 15.12 3.84 5.13
CA ILE A 141 15.80 2.61 5.55
C ILE A 141 16.87 2.18 4.54
N PHE A 142 16.63 2.43 3.25
CA PHE A 142 17.55 2.07 2.16
C PHE A 142 18.27 3.26 1.52
N GLY A 143 18.23 4.44 2.13
CA GLY A 143 18.90 5.63 1.61
C GLY A 143 18.39 6.10 0.25
N LEU A 144 17.14 5.81 -0.08
CA LEU A 144 16.50 6.17 -1.35
C LEU A 144 15.81 7.53 -1.31
N ALA A 145 15.49 8.01 -0.13
CA ALA A 145 14.88 9.32 0.05
C ALA A 145 15.94 10.41 -0.12
N ASN A 146 15.73 11.32 -1.07
CA ASN A 146 16.54 12.52 -1.17
C ASN A 146 15.92 13.61 -0.28
N PRO A 147 16.62 14.14 0.74
CA PRO A 147 16.07 15.20 1.59
C PRO A 147 15.65 16.46 0.83
N ASP A 148 16.24 16.73 -0.33
CA ASP A 148 15.88 17.90 -1.14
C ASP A 148 14.47 17.80 -1.75
N ASP A 149 13.95 16.58 -1.95
CA ASP A 149 12.59 16.35 -2.47
C ASP A 149 11.51 16.82 -1.48
N VAL A 150 11.81 16.81 -0.17
CA VAL A 150 10.85 17.18 0.88
C VAL A 150 11.12 18.56 1.49
N ARG A 151 12.24 19.21 1.14
CA ARG A 151 12.66 20.49 1.73
C ARG A 151 11.69 21.62 1.54
N ASN A 152 11.00 21.65 0.39
CA ASN A 152 10.11 22.73 -0.02
C ASN A 152 8.67 22.27 -0.25
N ILE A 153 8.23 21.16 0.35
CA ILE A 153 6.85 20.72 0.28
C ILE A 153 6.08 21.15 1.54
N TYR A 154 4.78 21.36 1.35
CA TYR A 154 3.87 21.89 2.37
C TYR A 154 2.61 21.03 2.41
N ASP A 155 2.01 20.95 3.59
CA ASP A 155 0.68 20.35 3.74
C ASP A 155 -0.42 21.32 3.26
N ALA A 156 -1.66 20.84 3.21
CA ALA A 156 -2.82 21.64 2.77
C ALA A 156 -3.11 22.88 3.66
N LYS A 157 -2.51 22.94 4.86
CA LYS A 157 -2.62 24.07 5.80
C LYS A 157 -1.43 25.04 5.69
N GLY A 158 -0.47 24.76 4.80
CA GLY A 158 0.73 25.58 4.60
C GLY A 158 1.86 25.30 5.61
N ASN A 159 1.81 24.23 6.39
CA ASN A 159 2.92 23.84 7.24
C ASN A 159 4.01 23.14 6.40
N SER A 160 5.27 23.54 6.60
CA SER A 160 6.37 22.89 5.88
C SER A 160 6.65 21.48 6.46
N PHE A 161 7.08 20.56 5.60
CA PHE A 161 7.53 19.22 6.00
C PHE A 161 8.63 19.31 7.06
N VAL A 162 9.63 20.17 6.82
CA VAL A 162 10.80 20.33 7.69
C VAL A 162 10.40 20.83 9.08
N ASP A 163 9.50 21.82 9.15
CA ASP A 163 9.04 22.35 10.44
C ASP A 163 8.19 21.34 11.20
N ALA A 164 7.33 20.59 10.51
CA ALA A 164 6.54 19.52 11.12
C ALA A 164 7.44 18.40 11.67
N MET A 165 8.45 17.98 10.92
CA MET A 165 9.45 17.01 11.35
C MET A 165 10.21 17.49 12.60
N LYS A 166 10.67 18.74 12.58
CA LYS A 166 11.39 19.39 13.71
C LYS A 166 10.51 19.51 14.96
N ALA A 167 9.23 19.82 14.79
CA ALA A 167 8.28 19.90 15.90
C ALA A 167 8.11 18.56 16.62
N CYS A 168 8.31 17.45 15.92
CA CYS A 168 8.31 16.10 16.48
C CYS A 168 9.67 15.66 17.05
N GLY A 169 10.69 16.53 17.02
CA GLY A 169 12.01 16.26 17.58
C GLY A 169 12.96 15.56 16.61
N PHE A 170 12.62 15.47 15.31
CA PHE A 170 13.47 14.93 14.26
C PHE A 170 14.12 16.05 13.45
N THR A 171 15.21 15.74 12.77
CA THR A 171 15.93 16.73 11.95
C THR A 171 16.13 16.18 10.54
N LEU A 172 15.73 16.95 9.53
CA LEU A 172 15.92 16.54 8.14
C LEU A 172 17.40 16.26 7.87
N PRO A 173 17.76 15.06 7.40
CA PRO A 173 19.14 14.74 7.04
C PRO A 173 19.67 15.70 5.96
N ASN A 174 21.00 15.92 5.95
CA ASN A 174 21.65 16.76 4.93
C ASN A 174 21.87 16.00 3.60
N ALA A 175 21.83 14.67 3.64
CA ALA A 175 22.00 13.78 2.50
C ALA A 175 21.17 12.51 2.73
N PRO A 176 20.95 11.67 1.70
CA PRO A 176 20.33 10.37 1.88
C PRO A 176 21.01 9.56 2.98
N LEU A 177 20.24 8.84 3.79
CA LEU A 177 20.77 8.03 4.88
C LEU A 177 21.58 6.85 4.34
N THR A 178 22.47 6.31 5.16
CA THR A 178 23.20 5.08 4.82
C THR A 178 22.21 3.90 4.80
N PRO A 179 22.13 3.13 3.69
CA PRO A 179 21.27 1.98 3.60
C PRO A 179 21.57 0.93 4.69
N ARG A 180 20.54 0.37 5.31
CA ARG A 180 20.68 -0.78 6.18
C ARG A 180 21.09 -2.01 5.36
N GLN A 181 22.14 -2.71 5.81
CA GLN A 181 22.66 -3.92 5.16
C GLN A 181 22.51 -5.17 6.02
N ASP A 182 22.03 -5.02 7.24
CA ASP A 182 21.85 -6.10 8.20
C ASP A 182 20.51 -6.84 8.04
N ILE A 183 19.57 -6.32 7.26
CA ILE A 183 18.25 -6.92 7.05
C ILE A 183 18.37 -8.15 6.15
N LYS A 184 18.09 -9.33 6.73
CA LYS A 184 18.13 -10.64 6.04
C LYS A 184 16.84 -10.97 5.34
N ALA A 185 15.70 -10.58 5.93
CA ALA A 185 14.37 -10.72 5.37
C ALA A 185 13.40 -9.69 5.96
N PHE A 186 12.37 -9.35 5.20
CA PHE A 186 11.24 -8.52 5.64
C PHE A 186 9.92 -9.27 5.45
N VAL A 187 9.08 -9.24 6.48
CA VAL A 187 7.75 -9.85 6.45
C VAL A 187 6.72 -8.82 6.87
N GLU A 188 5.80 -8.48 5.98
CA GLU A 188 4.72 -7.53 6.24
C GLU A 188 3.37 -8.25 6.33
N LEU A 189 2.63 -8.06 7.42
CA LEU A 189 1.23 -8.44 7.52
C LEU A 189 0.38 -7.20 7.27
N HIS A 190 -0.63 -7.34 6.42
CA HIS A 190 -1.51 -6.23 6.07
C HIS A 190 -2.96 -6.71 5.83
N ILE A 191 -3.92 -5.83 5.88
CA ILE A 191 -5.27 -6.12 5.37
C ILE A 191 -5.25 -6.15 3.84
N GLU A 192 -6.13 -6.93 3.22
CA GLU A 192 -6.22 -7.05 1.75
C GLU A 192 -6.61 -5.74 1.05
N GLN A 193 -7.38 -4.89 1.71
CA GLN A 193 -8.00 -3.69 1.13
C GLN A 193 -8.93 -4.00 -0.06
N GLY A 194 -9.26 -5.26 -0.24
CA GLY A 194 -10.11 -5.82 -1.29
C GLY A 194 -11.06 -6.88 -0.75
N CYS A 195 -11.87 -7.47 -1.61
CA CYS A 195 -12.92 -8.41 -1.21
C CYS A 195 -12.65 -9.87 -1.63
N VAL A 196 -11.46 -10.19 -2.15
CA VAL A 196 -11.21 -11.50 -2.74
C VAL A 196 -11.17 -12.60 -1.69
N LEU A 197 -10.48 -12.37 -0.58
CA LEU A 197 -10.39 -13.33 0.53
C LEU A 197 -11.77 -13.57 1.15
N GLU A 198 -12.48 -12.49 1.50
CA GLU A 198 -13.83 -12.59 2.08
C GLU A 198 -14.79 -13.32 1.15
N SER A 199 -14.84 -12.93 -0.14
CA SER A 199 -15.74 -13.53 -1.15
C SER A 199 -15.49 -15.02 -1.37
N ASN A 200 -14.27 -15.51 -1.07
CA ASN A 200 -13.91 -16.93 -1.19
C ASN A 200 -13.88 -17.65 0.17
N GLY A 201 -14.23 -16.98 1.25
CA GLY A 201 -14.21 -17.54 2.61
C GLY A 201 -12.80 -17.94 3.07
N GLN A 202 -11.77 -17.21 2.65
CA GLN A 202 -10.36 -17.50 2.95
C GLN A 202 -9.83 -16.53 3.99
N SER A 203 -9.00 -17.04 4.93
CA SER A 203 -8.48 -16.26 6.08
C SER A 203 -7.12 -15.64 5.81
N ILE A 204 -6.33 -16.21 4.88
CA ILE A 204 -4.94 -15.81 4.63
C ILE A 204 -4.70 -15.64 3.13
N GLY A 205 -4.11 -14.50 2.75
CA GLY A 205 -3.52 -14.27 1.45
C GLY A 205 -1.99 -14.38 1.50
N VAL A 206 -1.43 -15.25 0.68
CA VAL A 206 0.02 -15.32 0.44
C VAL A 206 0.32 -14.44 -0.75
N VAL A 207 0.90 -13.27 -0.52
CA VAL A 207 1.12 -12.29 -1.60
C VAL A 207 2.36 -12.67 -2.40
N ASN A 208 2.20 -12.84 -3.71
CA ASN A 208 3.28 -13.19 -4.63
C ASN A 208 3.86 -12.00 -5.41
N ALA A 209 3.11 -10.90 -5.53
CA ALA A 209 3.56 -9.67 -6.19
C ALA A 209 2.69 -8.47 -5.76
N ILE A 210 3.26 -7.27 -5.85
CA ILE A 210 2.52 -6.01 -5.88
C ILE A 210 2.40 -5.61 -7.35
N VAL A 211 1.22 -5.17 -7.78
CA VAL A 211 0.98 -4.77 -9.18
C VAL A 211 1.81 -3.57 -9.58
N GLY A 212 2.28 -3.58 -10.84
CA GLY A 212 2.71 -2.36 -11.49
C GLY A 212 1.52 -1.56 -11.96
N GLN A 213 1.71 -0.26 -12.18
CA GLN A 213 0.64 0.64 -12.58
C GLN A 213 1.09 1.66 -13.61
N ARG A 214 0.23 1.89 -14.61
CA ARG A 214 0.41 2.96 -15.60
C ARG A 214 -0.80 3.86 -15.57
N ARG A 215 -0.57 5.16 -15.35
CA ARG A 215 -1.63 6.15 -15.26
C ARG A 215 -1.47 7.22 -16.32
N TYR A 216 -2.59 7.56 -16.93
CA TYR A 216 -2.65 8.49 -18.02
C TYR A 216 -3.66 9.60 -17.77
N THR A 217 -3.38 10.76 -18.34
CA THR A 217 -4.38 11.80 -18.65
C THR A 217 -4.49 11.89 -20.17
N VAL A 218 -5.70 11.69 -20.69
CA VAL A 218 -5.98 11.73 -22.11
C VAL A 218 -6.91 12.90 -22.41
N THR A 219 -6.58 13.68 -23.41
CA THR A 219 -7.41 14.79 -23.89
C THR A 219 -7.81 14.57 -25.34
N LEU A 220 -9.10 14.52 -25.61
CA LEU A 220 -9.69 14.49 -26.95
C LEU A 220 -10.09 15.90 -27.37
N ASN A 221 -9.72 16.29 -28.60
CA ASN A 221 -9.98 17.59 -29.17
C ASN A 221 -10.79 17.43 -30.46
N GLY A 222 -12.07 17.68 -30.39
CA GLY A 222 -13.03 17.70 -31.50
C GLY A 222 -13.57 19.09 -31.76
N GLU A 223 -14.90 19.20 -31.99
CA GLU A 223 -15.55 20.49 -32.32
C GLU A 223 -16.86 20.64 -31.58
N SER A 224 -16.99 21.73 -30.80
CA SER A 224 -18.25 22.10 -30.18
C SER A 224 -19.18 22.76 -31.23
N ASN A 225 -20.42 22.29 -31.29
CA ASN A 225 -21.40 22.83 -32.23
C ASN A 225 -22.83 22.67 -31.69
N HIS A 226 -23.82 23.28 -32.34
CA HIS A 226 -25.20 23.23 -31.90
C HIS A 226 -25.77 21.79 -32.03
N ALA A 227 -26.30 21.22 -30.93
CA ALA A 227 -26.74 19.84 -30.88
C ALA A 227 -27.93 19.54 -31.84
N GLY A 228 -28.83 20.50 -32.09
CA GLY A 228 -30.00 20.29 -32.92
C GLY A 228 -29.78 20.53 -34.40
N THR A 229 -28.79 21.37 -34.78
CA THR A 229 -28.57 21.75 -36.18
C THR A 229 -27.34 21.11 -36.83
N THR A 230 -26.50 20.43 -36.06
CA THR A 230 -25.35 19.70 -36.59
C THR A 230 -25.72 18.25 -36.88
N PRO A 231 -25.84 17.80 -38.16
CA PRO A 231 -26.17 16.45 -38.48
C PRO A 231 -25.13 15.43 -37.94
N MET A 232 -25.55 14.20 -37.66
CA MET A 232 -24.70 13.18 -37.02
C MET A 232 -23.38 12.94 -37.77
N GLY A 233 -23.40 12.88 -39.11
CA GLY A 233 -22.21 12.60 -39.91
C GLY A 233 -21.17 13.76 -40.00
N TYR A 234 -21.47 14.92 -39.42
CA TYR A 234 -20.57 16.07 -39.41
C TYR A 234 -19.98 16.39 -38.04
N ARG A 235 -20.30 15.55 -37.04
CA ARG A 235 -19.89 15.79 -35.65
C ARG A 235 -18.51 15.25 -35.36
N ARG A 236 -17.71 16.05 -34.68
CA ARG A 236 -16.46 15.64 -34.02
C ARG A 236 -16.71 15.60 -32.52
N ASP A 237 -17.57 14.68 -32.13
CA ASP A 237 -18.09 14.52 -30.75
C ASP A 237 -17.12 13.74 -29.89
N THR A 238 -16.46 14.43 -28.95
CA THR A 238 -15.45 13.83 -28.09
C THR A 238 -16.01 12.92 -26.99
N VAL A 239 -17.29 13.07 -26.61
CA VAL A 239 -17.95 12.13 -25.69
C VAL A 239 -18.29 10.82 -26.40
N TYR A 240 -18.71 10.88 -27.67
CA TYR A 240 -18.90 9.66 -28.46
C TYR A 240 -17.58 8.91 -28.67
N ALA A 241 -16.47 9.61 -29.00
CA ALA A 241 -15.14 9.00 -29.09
C ALA A 241 -14.72 8.36 -27.77
N PHE A 242 -14.85 9.07 -26.64
CA PHE A 242 -14.58 8.53 -25.31
C PHE A 242 -15.44 7.26 -25.01
N SER A 243 -16.72 7.28 -25.34
CA SER A 243 -17.59 6.13 -25.07
C SER A 243 -17.14 4.87 -25.84
N ARG A 244 -16.68 5.00 -27.09
CA ARG A 244 -16.10 3.92 -27.89
C ARG A 244 -14.80 3.42 -27.27
N ILE A 245 -13.90 4.32 -26.91
CA ILE A 245 -12.62 4.00 -26.25
C ILE A 245 -12.88 3.23 -24.95
N CYS A 246 -13.71 3.79 -24.06
CA CYS A 246 -14.00 3.19 -22.78
C CYS A 246 -14.61 1.79 -22.91
N HIS A 247 -15.65 1.63 -23.76
CA HIS A 247 -16.32 0.35 -23.96
C HIS A 247 -15.36 -0.71 -24.50
N GLN A 248 -14.64 -0.42 -25.59
CA GLN A 248 -13.74 -1.39 -26.22
C GLN A 248 -12.59 -1.80 -25.28
N SER A 249 -12.02 -0.85 -24.56
CA SER A 249 -10.91 -1.09 -23.64
C SER A 249 -11.33 -1.93 -22.43
N ILE A 250 -12.49 -1.64 -21.84
CA ILE A 250 -13.03 -2.41 -20.72
C ILE A 250 -13.36 -3.85 -21.14
N GLU A 251 -13.94 -4.06 -22.34
CA GLU A 251 -14.21 -5.42 -22.83
C GLU A 251 -12.91 -6.21 -23.10
N LYS A 252 -11.85 -5.56 -23.61
CA LYS A 252 -10.54 -6.19 -23.74
C LYS A 252 -9.95 -6.57 -22.38
N ALA A 253 -10.03 -5.68 -21.40
CA ALA A 253 -9.55 -5.95 -20.05
C ALA A 253 -10.31 -7.11 -19.39
N LYS A 254 -11.65 -7.15 -19.50
CA LYS A 254 -12.46 -8.28 -19.02
C LYS A 254 -12.10 -9.61 -19.68
N ASN A 255 -11.84 -9.60 -20.99
CA ASN A 255 -11.45 -10.81 -21.73
C ASN A 255 -10.06 -11.31 -21.34
N MET A 256 -9.14 -10.43 -20.96
CA MET A 256 -7.84 -10.81 -20.41
C MET A 256 -7.98 -11.38 -19.00
N GLY A 257 -8.85 -10.80 -18.18
CA GLY A 257 -9.14 -11.26 -16.82
C GLY A 257 -8.06 -10.91 -15.82
N ASP A 258 -8.21 -11.44 -14.61
CA ASP A 258 -7.25 -11.27 -13.52
C ASP A 258 -5.85 -11.75 -13.90
N PRO A 259 -4.77 -11.01 -13.58
CA PRO A 259 -4.69 -9.86 -12.66
C PRO A 259 -4.80 -8.47 -13.33
N LEU A 260 -5.24 -8.36 -14.58
CA LEU A 260 -5.39 -7.07 -15.25
C LEU A 260 -6.60 -6.32 -14.70
N VAL A 261 -6.38 -5.07 -14.27
CA VAL A 261 -7.47 -4.12 -13.97
C VAL A 261 -7.28 -2.83 -14.77
N LEU A 262 -8.40 -2.28 -15.26
CA LEU A 262 -8.45 -1.05 -16.04
C LEU A 262 -9.59 -0.17 -15.55
N THR A 263 -9.28 1.08 -15.21
CA THR A 263 -10.27 2.04 -14.70
C THR A 263 -10.19 3.36 -15.46
N PHE A 264 -11.35 3.87 -15.89
CA PHE A 264 -11.54 5.25 -16.34
C PHE A 264 -12.11 6.03 -15.16
N GLY A 265 -11.26 6.75 -14.42
CA GLY A 265 -11.61 7.33 -13.11
C GLY A 265 -12.29 8.69 -13.21
N LYS A 266 -11.73 9.62 -13.98
CA LYS A 266 -12.20 10.99 -14.16
C LYS A 266 -12.60 11.20 -15.58
N VAL A 267 -13.74 11.87 -15.83
CA VAL A 267 -14.22 12.23 -17.18
C VAL A 267 -14.81 13.62 -17.16
N GLU A 268 -14.22 14.53 -17.92
CA GLU A 268 -14.61 15.94 -17.97
C GLU A 268 -14.89 16.41 -19.41
N PRO A 269 -16.13 16.33 -19.87
CA PRO A 269 -16.50 16.89 -21.16
C PRO A 269 -16.64 18.41 -21.09
N ARG A 270 -16.38 19.09 -22.20
CA ARG A 270 -16.59 20.54 -22.35
C ARG A 270 -17.31 20.86 -23.66
N PRO A 271 -18.26 21.81 -23.63
CA PRO A 271 -18.64 22.69 -22.51
C PRO A 271 -19.53 22.06 -21.46
N ASN A 272 -19.92 20.80 -21.59
CA ASN A 272 -20.78 20.06 -20.66
C ASN A 272 -22.17 20.72 -20.49
N THR A 273 -22.80 21.02 -21.61
CA THR A 273 -24.14 21.61 -21.69
C THR A 273 -25.05 20.78 -22.59
N VAL A 274 -26.36 20.72 -22.26
CA VAL A 274 -27.32 19.79 -22.88
C VAL A 274 -27.52 19.98 -24.39
N ASN A 275 -27.29 21.17 -24.91
CA ASN A 275 -27.59 21.55 -26.30
C ASN A 275 -26.35 21.86 -27.17
N VAL A 276 -25.19 21.38 -26.74
CA VAL A 276 -23.92 21.57 -27.47
C VAL A 276 -23.22 20.21 -27.63
N VAL A 277 -22.77 19.89 -28.84
CA VAL A 277 -21.88 18.76 -29.12
C VAL A 277 -20.56 18.98 -28.37
N PRO A 278 -20.11 18.03 -27.51
CA PRO A 278 -18.87 18.21 -26.74
C PRO A 278 -17.64 18.23 -27.64
N GLY A 279 -16.93 19.35 -27.64
CA GLY A 279 -15.75 19.55 -28.49
C GLY A 279 -14.43 19.21 -27.79
N LYS A 280 -14.45 18.99 -26.47
CA LYS A 280 -13.27 18.55 -25.72
C LYS A 280 -13.69 17.59 -24.61
N THR A 281 -12.94 16.49 -24.43
CA THR A 281 -13.13 15.60 -23.27
C THR A 281 -11.78 15.23 -22.72
N THR A 282 -11.56 15.46 -21.43
CA THR A 282 -10.38 14.98 -20.70
C THR A 282 -10.77 13.85 -19.76
N PHE A 283 -10.01 12.77 -19.75
CA PHE A 283 -10.24 11.64 -18.86
C PHE A 283 -8.94 11.03 -18.36
N THR A 284 -9.01 10.25 -17.27
CA THR A 284 -7.86 9.54 -16.70
C THR A 284 -8.02 8.03 -16.85
N ILE A 285 -6.89 7.36 -17.00
CA ILE A 285 -6.79 5.89 -17.03
C ILE A 285 -5.87 5.45 -15.91
N ASP A 286 -6.27 4.39 -15.17
CA ASP A 286 -5.42 3.62 -14.25
C ASP A 286 -5.44 2.16 -14.73
N CYS A 287 -4.27 1.64 -15.14
CA CYS A 287 -4.10 0.28 -15.60
C CYS A 287 -3.05 -0.43 -14.76
N ARG A 288 -3.37 -1.63 -14.24
CA ARG A 288 -2.49 -2.41 -13.35
C ARG A 288 -2.37 -3.85 -13.77
N HIS A 289 -1.19 -4.43 -13.55
CA HIS A 289 -0.92 -5.86 -13.77
C HIS A 289 0.31 -6.31 -12.98
N THR A 290 0.44 -7.62 -12.72
CA THR A 290 1.59 -8.23 -12.01
C THR A 290 2.78 -8.54 -12.88
N ASP A 291 2.63 -8.50 -14.21
CA ASP A 291 3.69 -8.72 -15.20
C ASP A 291 3.95 -7.43 -15.99
N ALA A 292 5.19 -6.98 -15.98
CA ALA A 292 5.61 -5.73 -16.60
C ALA A 292 5.47 -5.74 -18.13
N ALA A 293 5.75 -6.88 -18.77
CA ALA A 293 5.63 -6.99 -20.23
C ALA A 293 4.16 -6.93 -20.65
N VAL A 294 3.30 -7.69 -19.96
CA VAL A 294 1.85 -7.68 -20.21
C VAL A 294 1.25 -6.29 -19.97
N LEU A 295 1.66 -5.60 -18.89
CA LEU A 295 1.19 -4.24 -18.60
C LEU A 295 1.58 -3.26 -19.73
N ARG A 296 2.82 -3.30 -20.17
CA ARG A 296 3.31 -2.45 -21.27
C ARG A 296 2.62 -2.76 -22.59
N ASP A 297 2.51 -4.05 -22.95
CA ASP A 297 1.90 -4.48 -24.20
C ASP A 297 0.41 -4.10 -24.26
N PHE A 298 -0.33 -4.34 -23.18
CA PHE A 298 -1.74 -3.97 -23.09
C PHE A 298 -1.94 -2.46 -23.22
N THR A 299 -1.14 -1.67 -22.49
CA THR A 299 -1.27 -0.20 -22.53
C THR A 299 -0.79 0.38 -23.86
N GLN A 300 0.21 -0.20 -24.51
CA GLN A 300 0.62 0.20 -25.85
C GLN A 300 -0.50 -0.08 -26.88
N GLN A 301 -1.17 -1.24 -26.77
CA GLN A 301 -2.31 -1.54 -27.62
C GLN A 301 -3.49 -0.59 -27.35
N LEU A 302 -3.73 -0.25 -26.07
CA LEU A 302 -4.73 0.73 -25.66
C LEU A 302 -4.47 2.10 -26.30
N GLU A 303 -3.23 2.58 -26.30
CA GLU A 303 -2.86 3.85 -26.94
C GLU A 303 -3.09 3.81 -28.45
N ASN A 304 -2.73 2.69 -29.11
CA ASN A 304 -2.94 2.51 -30.55
C ASN A 304 -4.45 2.51 -30.89
N ASP A 305 -5.26 1.82 -30.10
CA ASP A 305 -6.71 1.77 -30.29
C ASP A 305 -7.35 3.15 -30.10
N MET A 306 -6.92 3.90 -29.09
CA MET A 306 -7.40 5.27 -28.87
C MET A 306 -7.10 6.18 -30.05
N ARG A 307 -5.88 6.12 -30.61
CA ARG A 307 -5.49 6.89 -31.79
C ARG A 307 -6.31 6.48 -33.01
N ALA A 308 -6.48 5.18 -33.26
CA ALA A 308 -7.26 4.68 -34.39
C ALA A 308 -8.74 5.14 -34.34
N ILE A 309 -9.37 5.12 -33.16
CA ILE A 309 -10.74 5.62 -32.98
C ILE A 309 -10.80 7.13 -33.26
N CYS A 310 -9.83 7.89 -32.76
CA CYS A 310 -9.78 9.32 -32.96
C CYS A 310 -9.53 9.71 -34.41
N ASP A 311 -8.65 9.02 -35.12
CA ASP A 311 -8.36 9.21 -36.55
C ASP A 311 -9.61 8.95 -37.41
N GLU A 312 -10.36 7.85 -37.12
CA GLU A 312 -11.62 7.53 -37.81
C GLU A 312 -12.67 8.65 -37.64
N MET A 313 -12.65 9.33 -36.49
CA MET A 313 -13.63 10.36 -36.14
C MET A 313 -13.15 11.78 -36.39
N ASP A 314 -11.96 11.98 -36.99
CA ASP A 314 -11.30 13.29 -37.19
C ASP A 314 -11.19 14.11 -35.88
N ILE A 315 -10.76 13.45 -34.80
CA ILE A 315 -10.60 13.98 -33.46
C ILE A 315 -9.10 13.97 -33.09
N GLY A 316 -8.59 15.11 -32.60
CA GLY A 316 -7.24 15.19 -32.07
C GLY A 316 -7.15 14.47 -30.70
N ILE A 317 -6.00 13.84 -30.42
CA ILE A 317 -5.75 13.15 -29.15
C ILE A 317 -4.36 13.51 -28.61
N ASP A 318 -4.34 13.88 -27.33
CA ASP A 318 -3.13 14.04 -26.52
C ASP A 318 -3.14 12.98 -25.40
N ILE A 319 -2.05 12.23 -25.27
CA ILE A 319 -1.90 11.17 -24.26
C ILE A 319 -0.67 11.51 -23.41
N ASP A 320 -0.89 11.74 -22.12
CA ASP A 320 0.13 11.99 -21.12
C ASP A 320 0.22 10.81 -20.15
N LEU A 321 1.32 10.04 -20.22
CA LEU A 321 1.67 8.98 -19.26
C LEU A 321 2.49 9.62 -18.13
N TRP A 322 1.85 9.87 -16.99
CA TRP A 322 2.49 10.56 -15.87
C TRP A 322 2.90 9.64 -14.71
N MET A 323 2.52 8.37 -14.75
CA MET A 323 2.98 7.33 -13.82
C MET A 323 3.24 6.04 -14.57
N ASP A 324 4.42 5.47 -14.40
CA ASP A 324 4.86 4.20 -15.00
C ASP A 324 5.69 3.43 -13.96
N GLU A 325 5.02 2.61 -13.17
CA GLU A 325 5.63 1.83 -12.09
C GLU A 325 5.61 0.34 -12.43
N GLU A 326 6.78 -0.28 -12.34
CA GLU A 326 6.95 -1.71 -12.57
C GLU A 326 6.33 -2.52 -11.42
N PRO A 327 5.76 -3.71 -11.72
CA PRO A 327 5.31 -4.62 -10.68
C PRO A 327 6.50 -5.16 -9.86
N VAL A 328 6.24 -5.40 -8.58
CA VAL A 328 7.25 -5.85 -7.63
C VAL A 328 6.95 -7.28 -7.18
N PRO A 329 7.68 -8.29 -7.66
CA PRO A 329 7.52 -9.67 -7.21
C PRO A 329 8.06 -9.84 -5.78
N MET A 330 7.37 -10.65 -4.97
CA MET A 330 7.86 -11.10 -3.69
C MET A 330 8.93 -12.20 -3.87
N ASN A 331 9.72 -12.45 -2.83
CA ASN A 331 10.75 -13.50 -2.86
C ASN A 331 10.12 -14.88 -2.96
N LYS A 332 10.48 -15.64 -4.00
CA LYS A 332 9.87 -16.93 -4.31
C LYS A 332 10.04 -17.97 -3.21
N ASP A 333 11.21 -17.99 -2.55
CA ASP A 333 11.49 -18.96 -1.49
C ASP A 333 10.67 -18.65 -0.24
N LEU A 334 10.52 -17.36 0.12
CA LEU A 334 9.68 -16.94 1.25
C LEU A 334 8.19 -17.19 0.95
N VAL A 335 7.74 -16.95 -0.28
CA VAL A 335 6.36 -17.28 -0.70
C VAL A 335 6.12 -18.79 -0.62
N ALA A 336 7.06 -19.62 -1.06
CA ALA A 336 6.96 -21.08 -0.94
C ALA A 336 6.92 -21.51 0.53
N THR A 337 7.83 -21.02 1.36
CA THR A 337 7.85 -21.30 2.81
C THR A 337 6.52 -20.92 3.49
N LEU A 338 5.99 -19.75 3.19
CA LEU A 338 4.71 -19.28 3.74
C LEU A 338 3.55 -20.17 3.26
N THR A 339 3.57 -20.60 2.00
CA THR A 339 2.57 -21.54 1.44
C THR A 339 2.62 -22.88 2.16
N GLU A 340 3.81 -23.46 2.34
CA GLU A 340 4.01 -24.72 3.09
C GLU A 340 3.54 -24.60 4.55
N LEU A 341 3.79 -23.46 5.20
CA LEU A 341 3.28 -23.18 6.54
C LEU A 341 1.75 -23.18 6.57
N CYS A 342 1.12 -22.52 5.60
CA CYS A 342 -0.35 -22.50 5.51
C CYS A 342 -0.93 -23.91 5.32
N GLU A 343 -0.29 -24.75 4.48
CA GLU A 343 -0.69 -26.13 4.25
C GLU A 343 -0.53 -26.99 5.51
N SER A 344 0.63 -26.93 6.16
CA SER A 344 0.93 -27.71 7.38
C SER A 344 -0.01 -27.37 8.54
N GLU A 345 -0.37 -26.10 8.68
CA GLU A 345 -1.30 -25.61 9.70
C GLU A 345 -2.77 -25.72 9.27
N LYS A 346 -3.05 -26.21 8.06
CA LYS A 346 -4.39 -26.37 7.47
C LYS A 346 -5.18 -25.05 7.47
N LEU A 347 -4.48 -23.93 7.18
CA LEU A 347 -5.12 -22.63 7.04
C LEU A 347 -5.88 -22.57 5.72
N ASN A 348 -7.00 -21.86 5.72
CA ASN A 348 -7.74 -21.58 4.50
C ASN A 348 -7.10 -20.36 3.81
N TYR A 349 -6.22 -20.61 2.84
CA TYR A 349 -5.39 -19.59 2.20
C TYR A 349 -5.53 -19.57 0.67
N ARG A 350 -5.03 -18.53 0.07
CA ARG A 350 -4.74 -18.48 -1.39
C ARG A 350 -3.46 -17.69 -1.66
N VAL A 351 -2.80 -18.06 -2.76
CA VAL A 351 -1.74 -17.22 -3.35
C VAL A 351 -2.41 -16.16 -4.20
N MET A 352 -2.04 -14.89 -4.00
CA MET A 352 -2.66 -13.75 -4.66
C MET A 352 -1.67 -12.60 -4.84
N HIS A 353 -2.06 -11.56 -5.56
CA HIS A 353 -1.30 -10.32 -5.68
C HIS A 353 -1.92 -9.21 -4.83
N SER A 354 -1.13 -8.17 -4.53
CA SER A 354 -1.66 -6.91 -4.03
C SER A 354 -2.01 -5.97 -5.18
N GLY A 355 -3.22 -5.44 -5.15
CA GLY A 355 -3.67 -4.35 -6.03
C GLY A 355 -3.27 -2.96 -5.55
N ALA A 356 -2.78 -2.82 -4.31
CA ALA A 356 -2.33 -1.59 -3.68
C ALA A 356 -0.80 -1.57 -3.51
N GLY A 357 -0.22 -0.37 -3.35
CA GLY A 357 1.16 -0.20 -2.92
C GLY A 357 1.32 -0.53 -1.44
N HIS A 358 2.52 -0.91 -1.02
CA HIS A 358 2.89 -1.17 0.38
C HIS A 358 4.38 -0.89 0.57
N ASP A 359 4.82 -0.70 1.82
CA ASP A 359 6.24 -0.57 2.13
C ASP A 359 7.07 -1.74 1.60
N ALA A 360 6.49 -2.95 1.55
CA ALA A 360 7.11 -4.13 0.96
C ALA A 360 7.62 -3.92 -0.48
N GLN A 361 7.04 -3.02 -1.26
CA GLN A 361 7.54 -2.71 -2.62
C GLN A 361 8.90 -1.99 -2.62
N ILE A 362 9.23 -1.31 -1.53
CA ILE A 362 10.54 -0.69 -1.35
C ILE A 362 11.57 -1.71 -0.86
N PHE A 363 11.14 -2.69 -0.06
CA PHE A 363 11.99 -3.76 0.47
C PHE A 363 12.31 -4.84 -0.57
N ALA A 364 11.31 -5.36 -1.29
CA ALA A 364 11.43 -6.56 -2.12
C ALA A 364 12.53 -6.51 -3.20
N PRO A 365 12.84 -5.37 -3.85
CA PRO A 365 13.96 -5.28 -4.77
C PRO A 365 15.35 -5.34 -4.10
N ARG A 366 15.43 -5.31 -2.75
CA ARG A 366 16.68 -5.13 -1.98
C ARG A 366 16.96 -6.26 -1.01
N VAL A 367 15.90 -6.80 -0.40
CA VAL A 367 16.02 -7.90 0.57
C VAL A 367 14.89 -8.90 0.31
N PRO A 368 15.09 -10.20 0.62
CA PRO A 368 14.03 -11.18 0.57
C PRO A 368 12.81 -10.69 1.36
N THR A 369 11.68 -10.57 0.68
CA THR A 369 10.45 -9.99 1.23
C THR A 369 9.25 -10.86 0.91
N CYS A 370 8.33 -10.99 1.85
CA CYS A 370 6.99 -11.55 1.62
C CYS A 370 5.93 -10.77 2.39
N MET A 371 4.68 -10.91 1.94
CA MET A 371 3.53 -10.29 2.59
C MET A 371 2.45 -11.33 2.89
N ILE A 372 1.75 -11.10 3.99
CA ILE A 372 0.60 -11.88 4.45
C ILE A 372 -0.61 -10.95 4.44
N PHE A 373 -1.66 -11.33 3.70
CA PHE A 373 -2.94 -10.62 3.76
C PHE A 373 -3.93 -11.32 4.67
N ILE A 374 -4.79 -10.51 5.28
CA ILE A 374 -5.99 -10.93 5.98
C ILE A 374 -7.21 -10.24 5.37
N PRO A 375 -8.43 -10.85 5.45
CA PRO A 375 -9.61 -10.31 4.78
C PRO A 375 -10.00 -8.91 5.24
N SER A 376 -10.50 -8.10 4.32
CA SER A 376 -11.21 -6.85 4.59
C SER A 376 -12.70 -7.08 4.38
N ILE A 377 -13.56 -6.81 5.37
CA ILE A 377 -15.01 -6.96 5.26
C ILE A 377 -15.55 -5.98 4.22
N ASN A 378 -16.26 -6.50 3.22
CA ASN A 378 -16.74 -5.78 2.03
C ASN A 378 -15.62 -5.12 1.20
N GLY A 379 -14.36 -5.48 1.40
CA GLY A 379 -13.23 -4.87 0.75
C GLY A 379 -13.00 -3.40 1.11
N ILE A 380 -13.55 -2.94 2.25
CA ILE A 380 -13.48 -1.54 2.66
C ILE A 380 -12.13 -1.25 3.29
N SER A 381 -11.44 -0.22 2.78
CA SER A 381 -10.27 0.42 3.35
C SER A 381 -10.30 1.93 3.13
N HIS A 382 -9.41 2.71 3.78
CA HIS A 382 -9.38 4.17 3.77
C HIS A 382 -10.73 4.80 4.17
N ASN A 383 -11.42 4.17 5.11
CA ASN A 383 -12.78 4.52 5.50
C ASN A 383 -13.04 4.12 6.96
N PRO A 384 -13.80 4.90 7.75
CA PRO A 384 -14.16 4.55 9.12
C PRO A 384 -14.88 3.20 9.27
N ALA A 385 -15.49 2.68 8.20
CA ALA A 385 -16.16 1.39 8.19
C ALA A 385 -15.22 0.19 7.97
N GLU A 386 -13.92 0.41 7.83
CA GLU A 386 -12.90 -0.63 7.69
C GLU A 386 -12.96 -1.64 8.83
N ARG A 387 -13.03 -2.93 8.50
CA ARG A 387 -13.20 -4.02 9.47
C ARG A 387 -12.54 -5.30 8.98
N THR A 388 -12.09 -6.10 9.94
CA THR A 388 -11.69 -7.50 9.77
C THR A 388 -12.22 -8.29 10.96
N ASN A 389 -12.63 -9.55 10.76
CA ASN A 389 -13.06 -10.39 11.87
C ASN A 389 -11.90 -10.67 12.83
N ILE A 390 -12.16 -10.67 14.13
CA ILE A 390 -11.14 -10.93 15.15
C ILE A 390 -10.45 -12.29 14.96
N THR A 391 -11.15 -13.26 14.42
CA THR A 391 -10.58 -14.59 14.12
C THR A 391 -9.53 -14.48 13.00
N ASP A 392 -9.83 -13.73 11.93
CA ASP A 392 -8.90 -13.54 10.82
C ASP A 392 -7.69 -12.69 11.22
N LEU A 393 -7.90 -11.66 12.07
CA LEU A 393 -6.80 -10.92 12.70
C LEU A 393 -5.88 -11.86 13.48
N ALA A 394 -6.44 -12.74 14.31
CA ALA A 394 -5.66 -13.69 15.13
C ALA A 394 -4.96 -14.75 14.28
N GLU A 395 -5.58 -15.22 13.18
CA GLU A 395 -4.94 -16.13 12.24
C GLU A 395 -3.79 -15.46 11.49
N GLY A 396 -3.93 -14.19 11.10
CA GLY A 396 -2.86 -13.39 10.53
C GLY A 396 -1.65 -13.29 11.45
N VAL A 397 -1.87 -12.92 12.73
CA VAL A 397 -0.77 -12.83 13.72
C VAL A 397 -0.15 -14.20 13.97
N LYS A 398 -0.95 -15.28 14.02
CA LYS A 398 -0.43 -16.65 14.12
C LYS A 398 0.46 -17.00 12.95
N THR A 399 0.00 -16.72 11.72
CA THR A 399 0.74 -17.02 10.49
C THR A 399 2.06 -16.22 10.45
N LEU A 400 2.02 -14.95 10.82
CA LEU A 400 3.22 -14.13 10.97
C LEU A 400 4.19 -14.70 12.02
N ALA A 401 3.69 -15.10 13.20
CA ALA A 401 4.52 -15.68 14.24
C ALA A 401 5.20 -16.99 13.77
N LEU A 402 4.50 -17.86 13.06
CA LEU A 402 5.06 -19.08 12.49
C LEU A 402 6.15 -18.77 11.46
N MET A 403 5.92 -17.79 10.58
CA MET A 403 6.91 -17.35 9.59
C MET A 403 8.16 -16.78 10.27
N LEU A 404 7.99 -15.91 11.26
CA LEU A 404 9.12 -15.35 12.03
C LEU A 404 9.88 -16.44 12.81
N TYR A 405 9.17 -17.43 13.36
CA TYR A 405 9.79 -18.58 14.01
C TYR A 405 10.68 -19.38 13.07
N GLN A 406 10.20 -19.66 11.86
CA GLN A 406 10.95 -20.34 10.81
C GLN A 406 12.23 -19.58 10.43
N LEU A 407 12.13 -18.23 10.32
CA LEU A 407 13.25 -17.41 9.86
C LEU A 407 14.28 -17.11 10.96
N ALA A 408 13.86 -16.98 12.22
CA ALA A 408 14.72 -16.46 13.28
C ALA A 408 15.03 -17.46 14.42
N TRP A 409 14.19 -18.48 14.68
CA TRP A 409 14.41 -19.48 15.74
C TRP A 409 14.90 -20.84 15.22
N GLN A 410 14.80 -21.07 13.90
CA GLN A 410 15.33 -22.28 13.27
C GLN A 410 16.65 -22.01 12.54
N LYS A 411 17.48 -23.09 12.38
CA LYS A 411 18.79 -23.02 11.70
C LYS A 411 18.66 -22.90 10.19
#